data_ba27e0865dff4845d61c504bee0af1ae
#
_entry.id   ba27e0865dff4845d61c504bee0af1ae
#
_cell.length_a   1.000
_cell.length_b   1.000
_cell.length_c   1.000
_cell.angle_alpha   90.00
_cell.angle_beta   90.00
_cell.angle_gamma   90.00
#
_symmetry.space_group_name_H-M   'P 1'
#
loop_
_entity.id
_entity.type
_entity.pdbx_description
1 polymer ?
#
loop_
_entity_poly.entity_id
_entity_poly.type
_entity_poly.pdbx_seq_one_letter_code
_entity_poly.pdbx_strand_id
1 'polypeptide(L)'
;MSDNIRQESVESLQTKEQEQQAGSNKRTLEAENDKAAKKAFKEKKKKEKQPADPAKKKKRRKIILFVVISVLVLLFILSKLFGGNGAAAVVTTTQAQIGDLQQTIDTSGTVKTEESKVYFSDVDVKVGEVKAQAGDAVKAGDVLLTYDADDLAAAKERAELKKQSAEGSYLNSVQTNQEKLGDLSEASTNLEILDQQIADTEAYIKNLEAKISKKKSDLAHEGALLQISLIDWQDQPDSDEYQNLQKLVQLNNYEQQNNEQIRSWQDELEVYNDMLSEYKEYRSEMKSQKSSAEAGKLTGGAKEELEADNKTKTMDVDDSLENLDAAENGIVAEFDGVVTEMNAVEGGATAKGTQLLKLESTEDVVVRITVTKYDLSKIKEGQKAIITIGSREYKGEVLRINRMAEQNNSGAAVVGAEIKILNPDSDVILGVEAKVVINTEKVENAVLVPITAVNVDMDGEFVYVVENNILVKKPVTTGISTDTMIQITDGLNADEQIVTSVTADLYEGMTVAAMPQ
;
A
#
# COMPACT_ATOMS: atom_id res chain seq x y z
N MET A 1 -26.08 -12.68 -21.54
CA MET A 1 -24.86 -12.67 -20.72
C MET A 1 -25.00 -13.32 -19.35
N SER A 2 -26.21 -13.65 -18.88
CA SER A 2 -26.44 -14.30 -17.56
C SER A 2 -26.46 -15.82 -17.57
N ASP A 3 -26.52 -16.47 -18.71
CA ASP A 3 -26.59 -17.95 -18.78
C ASP A 3 -25.22 -18.64 -18.89
N ASN A 4 -24.19 -17.93 -19.34
CA ASN A 4 -22.80 -18.48 -19.43
C ASN A 4 -22.09 -18.54 -18.05
N ILE A 5 -22.49 -17.70 -17.09
CA ILE A 5 -21.85 -17.70 -15.75
C ILE A 5 -22.38 -18.84 -14.87
N ARG A 6 -23.54 -19.39 -15.18
CA ARG A 6 -24.14 -20.53 -14.45
C ARG A 6 -23.59 -21.89 -14.90
N GLN A 7 -23.12 -22.03 -16.13
CA GLN A 7 -22.54 -23.28 -16.61
C GLN A 7 -21.10 -23.50 -16.11
N GLU A 8 -20.27 -22.44 -16.05
CA GLU A 8 -18.89 -22.56 -15.52
C GLU A 8 -18.84 -22.88 -14.01
N SER A 9 -19.82 -22.40 -13.22
CA SER A 9 -19.86 -22.72 -11.79
C SER A 9 -20.30 -24.17 -11.48
N VAL A 10 -21.04 -24.82 -12.38
CA VAL A 10 -21.47 -26.23 -12.20
C VAL A 10 -20.36 -27.19 -12.61
N GLU A 11 -19.60 -26.90 -13.67
CA GLU A 11 -18.45 -27.73 -14.07
C GLU A 11 -17.30 -27.70 -13.05
N SER A 12 -17.06 -26.54 -12.42
CA SER A 12 -16.00 -26.40 -11.39
C SER A 12 -16.32 -27.14 -10.08
N LEU A 13 -17.59 -27.36 -9.75
CA LEU A 13 -18.02 -28.12 -8.58
C LEU A 13 -17.97 -29.63 -8.85
N GLN A 14 -18.30 -30.08 -10.04
CA GLN A 14 -18.21 -31.50 -10.40
C GLN A 14 -16.76 -32.00 -10.49
N THR A 15 -15.82 -31.16 -10.92
CA THR A 15 -14.39 -31.50 -10.97
C THR A 15 -13.77 -31.65 -9.57
N LYS A 16 -14.21 -30.83 -8.61
CA LYS A 16 -13.74 -30.93 -7.21
C LYS A 16 -14.29 -32.14 -6.47
N GLU A 17 -15.50 -32.57 -6.75
CA GLU A 17 -16.05 -33.80 -6.16
C GLU A 17 -15.39 -35.06 -6.72
N GLN A 18 -15.00 -35.10 -7.98
CA GLN A 18 -14.26 -36.24 -8.57
C GLN A 18 -12.84 -36.35 -8.03
N GLU A 19 -12.13 -35.26 -7.77
CA GLU A 19 -10.80 -35.27 -7.15
C GLU A 19 -10.85 -35.71 -5.67
N GLN A 20 -11.89 -35.35 -4.91
CA GLN A 20 -12.04 -35.83 -3.53
C GLN A 20 -12.37 -37.34 -3.44
N GLN A 21 -13.13 -37.90 -4.38
CA GLN A 21 -13.42 -39.33 -4.43
C GLN A 21 -12.20 -40.15 -4.87
N ALA A 22 -11.37 -39.63 -5.78
CA ALA A 22 -10.12 -40.28 -6.18
C ALA A 22 -9.07 -40.31 -5.04
N GLY A 23 -8.99 -39.26 -4.23
CA GLY A 23 -8.10 -39.18 -3.07
C GLY A 23 -8.51 -40.10 -1.91
N SER A 24 -9.79 -40.38 -1.73
CA SER A 24 -10.33 -41.26 -0.70
C SER A 24 -10.07 -42.76 -1.05
N ASN A 25 -10.20 -43.14 -2.31
CA ASN A 25 -9.96 -44.52 -2.77
C ASN A 25 -8.47 -44.91 -2.73
N LYS A 26 -7.55 -43.97 -2.89
CA LYS A 26 -6.10 -44.26 -2.81
C LYS A 26 -5.64 -44.51 -1.37
N ARG A 27 -6.22 -43.83 -0.37
CA ARG A 27 -5.91 -44.05 1.05
C ARG A 27 -6.46 -45.35 1.61
N THR A 28 -7.58 -45.87 1.10
CA THR A 28 -8.15 -47.16 1.51
C THR A 28 -7.37 -48.35 0.95
N LEU A 29 -6.84 -48.26 -0.26
CA LEU A 29 -6.01 -49.31 -0.87
C LEU A 29 -4.62 -49.42 -0.22
N GLU A 30 -4.01 -48.34 0.21
CA GLU A 30 -2.73 -48.36 0.96
C GLU A 30 -2.89 -48.94 2.38
N ALA A 31 -4.02 -48.71 3.05
CA ALA A 31 -4.31 -49.25 4.38
C ALA A 31 -4.63 -50.76 4.39
N GLU A 32 -5.19 -51.30 3.31
CA GLU A 32 -5.42 -52.76 3.17
C GLU A 32 -4.14 -53.55 2.84
N ASN A 33 -3.24 -53.01 2.03
CA ASN A 33 -1.95 -53.60 1.74
C ASN A 33 -1.03 -53.71 2.98
N ASP A 34 -1.07 -52.71 3.89
CA ASP A 34 -0.26 -52.74 5.11
C ASP A 34 -0.78 -53.72 6.17
N LYS A 35 -2.09 -54.03 6.17
CA LYS A 35 -2.70 -55.09 6.99
C LYS A 35 -2.40 -56.50 6.48
N ALA A 36 -2.33 -56.69 5.15
CA ALA A 36 -1.96 -57.97 4.53
C ALA A 36 -0.49 -58.33 4.79
N ALA A 37 0.42 -57.34 4.71
CA ALA A 37 1.86 -57.55 5.00
C ALA A 37 2.13 -57.93 6.46
N LYS A 38 1.41 -57.35 7.43
CA LYS A 38 1.54 -57.66 8.87
C LYS A 38 0.97 -59.02 9.23
N LYS A 39 -0.01 -59.55 8.49
CA LYS A 39 -0.59 -60.90 8.71
C LYS A 39 0.34 -62.02 8.18
N ALA A 40 1.00 -61.76 7.03
CA ALA A 40 1.96 -62.72 6.47
C ALA A 40 3.25 -62.92 7.33
N PHE A 41 3.68 -61.85 8.03
CA PHE A 41 4.86 -61.87 8.91
C PHE A 41 4.61 -62.61 10.25
N LYS A 42 3.35 -62.68 10.71
CA LYS A 42 2.97 -63.39 11.94
C LYS A 42 2.80 -64.93 11.75
N GLU A 43 2.48 -65.40 10.54
CA GLU A 43 2.31 -66.82 10.27
C GLU A 43 3.63 -67.53 10.04
N LYS A 44 4.72 -66.90 9.60
CA LYS A 44 6.04 -67.49 9.41
C LYS A 44 6.81 -67.81 10.71
N LYS A 45 6.39 -67.24 11.86
CA LYS A 45 7.05 -67.46 13.17
C LYS A 45 6.46 -68.63 14.01
N LYS A 46 5.49 -69.42 13.49
CA LYS A 46 4.74 -70.39 14.25
C LYS A 46 4.99 -71.88 13.80
N LYS A 47 5.95 -72.10 12.91
CA LYS A 47 6.25 -73.50 12.43
C LYS A 47 7.72 -73.88 12.65
N GLU A 48 8.17 -73.89 13.89
CA GLU A 48 9.36 -74.68 14.25
C GLU A 48 9.46 -74.81 15.76
N LYS A 49 8.78 -75.78 16.32
CA LYS A 49 9.14 -76.52 17.56
C LYS A 49 8.19 -77.67 17.70
N GLN A 50 8.66 -78.84 17.37
CA GLN A 50 8.11 -80.11 17.88
C GLN A 50 9.16 -80.82 18.70
N PRO A 51 8.72 -81.56 19.73
CA PRO A 51 9.56 -82.02 20.83
C PRO A 51 10.06 -83.48 20.65
N ALA A 52 11.12 -83.82 21.30
CA ALA A 52 11.54 -85.19 21.46
C ALA A 52 11.75 -85.55 22.95
N ASP A 53 11.17 -86.58 23.33
CA ASP A 53 10.85 -87.20 24.62
C ASP A 53 12.06 -87.89 25.32
N PRO A 54 11.95 -88.15 26.62
CA PRO A 54 13.11 -88.51 27.48
C PRO A 54 13.23 -90.00 27.73
N ALA A 55 14.36 -90.50 27.90
CA ALA A 55 14.65 -91.54 28.92
C ALA A 55 16.06 -92.16 28.83
N LYS A 56 16.60 -92.34 30.01
CA LYS A 56 17.69 -93.29 30.39
C LYS A 56 19.15 -92.81 30.22
N LYS A 57 19.68 -92.23 31.36
CA LYS A 57 20.84 -92.88 32.00
C LYS A 57 21.31 -92.12 33.23
N LYS A 58 20.75 -92.48 34.38
CA LYS A 58 21.32 -92.27 35.72
C LYS A 58 22.38 -93.30 35.97
N LYS A 59 23.58 -92.94 36.26
CA LYS A 59 24.53 -93.52 37.21
C LYS A 59 26.03 -93.23 36.96
N ARG A 60 26.40 -92.51 35.94
CA ARG A 60 27.82 -92.10 35.76
C ARG A 60 28.15 -90.65 35.96
N ARG A 61 27.12 -89.80 36.30
CA ARG A 61 27.28 -88.34 36.41
C ARG A 61 27.74 -87.82 37.78
N LYS A 62 27.72 -88.59 38.84
CA LYS A 62 28.13 -88.09 40.17
C LYS A 62 29.65 -88.07 40.37
N ILE A 63 30.43 -88.88 39.72
CA ILE A 63 31.90 -88.87 39.86
C ILE A 63 32.53 -87.81 38.96
N ILE A 64 32.01 -87.62 37.76
CA ILE A 64 32.47 -86.54 36.85
C ILE A 64 32.14 -85.13 37.40
N LEU A 65 31.00 -85.03 38.12
CA LEU A 65 30.62 -83.75 38.72
C LEU A 65 31.57 -83.28 39.85
N PHE A 66 32.06 -84.30 40.67
CA PHE A 66 32.99 -83.97 41.74
C PHE A 66 34.39 -83.60 41.21
N VAL A 67 34.86 -84.22 40.14
CA VAL A 67 36.14 -83.89 39.49
C VAL A 67 36.03 -82.52 38.79
N VAL A 68 34.92 -82.26 38.14
CA VAL A 68 34.70 -80.90 37.49
C VAL A 68 34.58 -79.77 38.50
N ILE A 69 33.90 -80.05 39.65
CA ILE A 69 33.82 -79.03 40.72
C ILE A 69 35.19 -78.78 41.36
N SER A 70 36.00 -79.88 41.59
CA SER A 70 37.34 -79.72 42.14
C SER A 70 38.29 -78.99 41.19
N VAL A 71 38.16 -79.24 39.86
CA VAL A 71 38.94 -78.49 38.84
C VAL A 71 38.46 -77.00 38.73
N LEU A 72 37.15 -76.81 38.82
CA LEU A 72 36.61 -75.45 38.83
C LEU A 72 37.00 -74.63 40.08
N VAL A 73 37.01 -75.26 41.26
CA VAL A 73 37.47 -74.63 42.50
C VAL A 73 38.99 -74.38 42.44
N LEU A 74 39.77 -75.31 41.84
CA LEU A 74 41.22 -75.09 41.64
C LEU A 74 41.47 -73.94 40.61
N LEU A 75 40.70 -73.91 39.51
CA LEU A 75 40.75 -72.80 38.53
C LEU A 75 40.26 -71.48 39.13
N PHE A 76 39.28 -71.52 40.03
CA PHE A 76 38.80 -70.31 40.73
C PHE A 76 39.85 -69.84 41.77
N ILE A 77 40.56 -70.76 42.46
CA ILE A 77 41.66 -70.42 43.35
C ILE A 77 42.88 -69.93 42.57
N LEU A 78 43.24 -70.57 41.42
CA LEU A 78 44.27 -70.02 40.51
C LEU A 78 43.86 -68.70 39.92
N SER A 79 42.60 -68.49 39.55
CA SER A 79 42.08 -67.18 39.07
C SER A 79 42.21 -66.06 40.13
N LYS A 80 42.08 -66.44 41.44
CA LYS A 80 42.26 -65.44 42.53
C LYS A 80 43.75 -65.21 42.85
N LEU A 81 44.68 -66.20 42.57
CA LEU A 81 46.11 -65.99 42.82
C LEU A 81 46.89 -65.39 41.64
N PHE A 82 46.36 -65.53 40.42
CA PHE A 82 46.95 -64.90 39.21
C PHE A 82 46.11 -63.81 38.55
N GLY A 83 44.98 -63.46 39.15
CA GLY A 83 44.07 -62.43 38.68
C GLY A 83 44.39 -61.07 39.25
N GLY A 84 45.58 -60.64 39.14
CA GLY A 84 46.00 -59.33 39.61
C GLY A 84 46.90 -58.55 38.62
N ASN A 85 46.43 -58.42 37.35
CA ASN A 85 46.80 -57.35 36.48
C ASN A 85 45.63 -57.07 35.53
N GLY A 86 44.66 -56.32 35.97
CA GLY A 86 43.75 -55.67 35.03
C GLY A 86 44.62 -54.90 34.01
N ALA A 87 44.53 -55.33 32.74
CA ALA A 87 45.12 -54.50 31.68
C ALA A 87 44.62 -53.10 31.87
N ALA A 88 45.50 -52.16 32.17
CA ALA A 88 45.17 -50.75 32.31
C ALA A 88 44.42 -50.35 31.02
N ALA A 89 43.22 -49.82 31.15
CA ALA A 89 42.50 -49.31 29.98
C ALA A 89 43.33 -48.24 29.31
N VAL A 90 43.52 -48.36 28.01
CA VAL A 90 44.28 -47.36 27.25
C VAL A 90 43.33 -46.22 26.94
N VAL A 91 43.67 -45.03 27.37
CA VAL A 91 42.91 -43.81 27.09
C VAL A 91 43.75 -42.83 26.30
N THR A 92 43.16 -42.20 25.31
CA THR A 92 43.81 -41.09 24.57
C THR A 92 43.71 -39.82 25.43
N THR A 93 44.83 -39.14 25.60
CA THR A 93 44.87 -37.94 26.42
C THR A 93 45.48 -36.77 25.66
N THR A 94 45.04 -35.58 26.00
CA THR A 94 45.65 -34.31 25.57
C THR A 94 45.86 -33.41 26.78
N GLN A 95 46.64 -32.32 26.63
CA GLN A 95 46.77 -31.33 27.67
C GLN A 95 45.77 -30.19 27.48
N ALA A 96 45.20 -29.70 28.56
CA ALA A 96 44.47 -28.43 28.56
C ALA A 96 45.41 -27.32 28.20
N GLN A 97 45.06 -26.51 27.20
CA GLN A 97 45.92 -25.46 26.65
C GLN A 97 45.34 -24.08 26.93
N ILE A 98 46.22 -23.08 27.14
CA ILE A 98 45.82 -21.70 27.13
C ILE A 98 45.82 -21.19 25.69
N GLY A 99 44.70 -20.62 25.25
CA GLY A 99 44.61 -20.06 23.92
C GLY A 99 43.42 -19.10 23.77
N ASP A 100 43.33 -18.52 22.59
CA ASP A 100 42.20 -17.72 22.19
C ASP A 100 41.16 -18.60 21.50
N LEU A 101 39.88 -18.38 21.81
CA LEU A 101 38.78 -19.09 21.17
C LEU A 101 37.80 -18.05 20.61
N GLN A 102 37.52 -18.16 19.30
CA GLN A 102 36.53 -17.36 18.60
C GLN A 102 35.35 -18.24 18.22
N GLN A 103 34.22 -17.97 18.81
CA GLN A 103 32.99 -18.62 18.39
C GLN A 103 32.47 -17.99 17.10
N THR A 104 31.95 -18.80 16.17
CA THR A 104 31.39 -18.36 14.90
C THR A 104 30.00 -18.92 14.69
N ILE A 105 29.22 -18.23 13.86
CA ILE A 105 27.98 -18.75 13.27
C ILE A 105 28.23 -18.89 11.78
N ASP A 106 28.17 -20.13 11.28
CA ASP A 106 28.26 -20.43 9.86
C ASP A 106 26.86 -20.54 9.27
N THR A 107 26.58 -19.75 8.26
CA THR A 107 25.27 -19.74 7.60
C THR A 107 25.44 -19.39 6.12
N SER A 108 24.37 -19.48 5.35
CA SER A 108 24.32 -18.94 3.98
C SER A 108 23.15 -17.98 3.84
N GLY A 109 23.24 -17.14 2.84
CA GLY A 109 22.21 -16.16 2.52
C GLY A 109 22.25 -15.74 1.06
N THR A 110 21.35 -14.86 0.69
CA THR A 110 21.28 -14.32 -0.66
C THR A 110 21.76 -12.88 -0.68
N VAL A 111 22.59 -12.54 -1.64
CA VAL A 111 23.04 -11.18 -1.88
C VAL A 111 21.85 -10.34 -2.37
N LYS A 112 21.59 -9.23 -1.67
CA LYS A 112 20.49 -8.30 -1.96
C LYS A 112 21.03 -6.89 -1.95
N THR A 113 20.33 -5.98 -2.59
CA THR A 113 20.60 -4.56 -2.39
C THR A 113 19.83 -4.03 -1.18
N GLU A 114 20.36 -3.00 -0.55
CA GLU A 114 19.64 -2.20 0.44
C GLU A 114 18.79 -1.11 -0.23
N GLU A 115 19.22 -0.59 -1.38
CA GLU A 115 18.56 0.45 -2.14
C GLU A 115 18.05 -0.09 -3.49
N SER A 116 16.75 0.04 -3.71
CA SER A 116 16.12 -0.31 -4.99
C SER A 116 15.07 0.72 -5.36
N LYS A 117 14.98 1.05 -6.65
CA LYS A 117 13.97 1.95 -7.20
C LYS A 117 13.20 1.31 -8.34
N VAL A 118 11.90 1.41 -8.26
CA VAL A 118 10.99 1.05 -9.36
C VAL A 118 10.60 2.33 -10.07
N TYR A 119 10.82 2.36 -11.38
CA TYR A 119 10.46 3.47 -12.24
C TYR A 119 9.13 3.20 -12.90
N PHE A 120 8.24 4.18 -12.80
CA PHE A 120 6.92 4.14 -13.42
C PHE A 120 6.83 5.18 -14.53
N SER A 121 5.93 4.98 -15.48
CA SER A 121 5.63 6.02 -16.46
C SER A 121 4.75 7.10 -15.80
N ASP A 122 5.15 8.35 -15.95
CA ASP A 122 4.37 9.51 -15.51
C ASP A 122 3.48 10.07 -16.64
N VAL A 123 3.60 9.48 -17.85
CA VAL A 123 2.92 9.95 -19.06
C VAL A 123 2.29 8.80 -19.86
N ASP A 124 1.25 9.16 -20.64
CA ASP A 124 0.53 8.23 -21.52
C ASP A 124 1.07 8.36 -22.95
N VAL A 125 2.31 7.90 -23.18
CA VAL A 125 2.99 7.96 -24.48
C VAL A 125 3.71 6.66 -24.77
N LYS A 126 4.09 6.43 -26.03
CA LYS A 126 4.87 5.26 -26.40
C LYS A 126 6.31 5.34 -25.91
N VAL A 127 6.87 4.18 -25.59
CA VAL A 127 8.31 4.03 -25.37
C VAL A 127 9.03 4.25 -26.71
N GLY A 128 10.01 5.10 -26.71
CA GLY A 128 10.91 5.25 -27.86
C GLY A 128 11.96 4.16 -27.88
N GLU A 129 13.19 4.48 -27.49
CA GLU A 129 14.32 3.57 -27.43
C GLU A 129 14.53 3.03 -26.01
N VAL A 130 14.72 1.72 -25.86
CA VAL A 130 15.13 1.07 -24.62
C VAL A 130 16.64 0.88 -24.64
N LYS A 131 17.37 1.71 -23.85
CA LYS A 131 18.85 1.75 -23.86
C LYS A 131 19.50 0.77 -22.90
N ALA A 132 18.79 0.34 -21.85
CA ALA A 132 19.28 -0.63 -20.90
C ALA A 132 18.36 -1.86 -20.88
N GLN A 133 18.94 -3.05 -20.68
CA GLN A 133 18.21 -4.31 -20.56
C GLN A 133 18.34 -4.89 -19.17
N ALA A 134 17.48 -5.86 -18.82
CA ALA A 134 17.62 -6.57 -17.57
C ALA A 134 18.98 -7.29 -17.49
N GLY A 135 19.76 -7.04 -16.45
CA GLY A 135 21.12 -7.52 -16.25
C GLY A 135 22.20 -6.48 -16.56
N ASP A 136 21.88 -5.35 -17.17
CA ASP A 136 22.86 -4.31 -17.50
C ASP A 136 23.22 -3.49 -16.25
N ALA A 137 24.52 -3.22 -16.11
CA ALA A 137 25.05 -2.29 -15.11
C ALA A 137 25.01 -0.87 -15.70
N VAL A 138 24.48 0.07 -14.93
CA VAL A 138 24.30 1.48 -15.32
C VAL A 138 24.85 2.41 -14.23
N LYS A 139 25.19 3.62 -14.61
CA LYS A 139 25.65 4.67 -13.70
C LYS A 139 24.57 5.72 -13.48
N ALA A 140 24.67 6.40 -12.36
CA ALA A 140 23.86 7.58 -12.09
C ALA A 140 23.99 8.59 -13.25
N GLY A 141 22.86 9.03 -13.79
CA GLY A 141 22.78 9.90 -14.96
C GLY A 141 22.65 9.19 -16.32
N ASP A 142 22.80 7.87 -16.38
CA ASP A 142 22.59 7.13 -17.63
C ASP A 142 21.11 7.09 -18.00
N VAL A 143 20.81 7.33 -19.28
CA VAL A 143 19.44 7.24 -19.80
C VAL A 143 19.10 5.77 -20.03
N LEU A 144 18.10 5.28 -19.33
CA LEU A 144 17.66 3.87 -19.36
C LEU A 144 16.68 3.59 -20.50
N LEU A 145 15.76 4.53 -20.75
CA LEU A 145 14.87 4.53 -21.90
C LEU A 145 14.45 5.95 -22.24
N THR A 146 13.98 6.14 -23.48
CA THR A 146 13.36 7.39 -23.93
C THR A 146 11.92 7.14 -24.33
N TYR A 147 11.13 8.18 -24.42
CA TYR A 147 9.80 8.13 -25.02
C TYR A 147 9.86 8.48 -26.50
N ASP A 148 8.84 8.03 -27.25
CA ASP A 148 8.71 8.38 -28.67
C ASP A 148 8.47 9.89 -28.82
N ALA A 149 9.36 10.57 -29.55
CA ALA A 149 9.39 12.02 -29.65
C ALA A 149 8.14 12.58 -30.35
N ASP A 150 7.63 11.88 -31.37
CA ASP A 150 6.46 12.32 -32.12
C ASP A 150 5.19 12.17 -31.29
N ASP A 151 5.07 11.05 -30.54
CA ASP A 151 3.93 10.80 -29.66
C ASP A 151 3.95 11.74 -28.44
N LEU A 152 5.14 12.06 -27.93
CA LEU A 152 5.34 13.04 -26.86
C LEU A 152 4.93 14.46 -27.30
N ALA A 153 5.38 14.89 -28.48
CA ALA A 153 5.00 16.18 -29.05
C ALA A 153 3.48 16.28 -29.29
N ALA A 154 2.87 15.23 -29.83
CA ALA A 154 1.43 15.16 -30.02
C ALA A 154 0.65 15.15 -28.69
N ALA A 155 1.21 14.55 -27.63
CA ALA A 155 0.62 14.58 -26.30
C ALA A 155 0.67 15.99 -25.69
N LYS A 156 1.78 16.71 -25.85
CA LYS A 156 1.91 18.12 -25.43
C LYS A 156 0.91 19.02 -26.16
N GLU A 157 0.84 18.93 -27.48
CA GLU A 157 -0.12 19.71 -28.27
C GLU A 157 -1.57 19.46 -27.79
N ARG A 158 -1.91 18.17 -27.55
CA ARG A 158 -3.25 17.83 -27.01
C ARG A 158 -3.50 18.43 -25.62
N ALA A 159 -2.50 18.46 -24.77
CA ALA A 159 -2.60 19.07 -23.44
C ALA A 159 -2.78 20.60 -23.55
N GLU A 160 -2.01 21.27 -24.39
CA GLU A 160 -2.15 22.70 -24.64
C GLU A 160 -3.53 23.06 -25.19
N LEU A 161 -4.05 22.29 -26.16
CA LEU A 161 -5.39 22.48 -26.70
C LEU A 161 -6.49 22.29 -25.65
N LYS A 162 -6.31 21.32 -24.74
CA LYS A 162 -7.23 21.15 -23.59
C LYS A 162 -7.23 22.37 -22.68
N LYS A 163 -6.04 22.92 -22.37
CA LYS A 163 -5.91 24.14 -21.57
C LYS A 163 -6.63 25.30 -22.24
N GLN A 164 -6.35 25.55 -23.50
CA GLN A 164 -7.00 26.60 -24.28
C GLN A 164 -8.53 26.44 -24.31
N SER A 165 -9.01 25.21 -24.47
CA SER A 165 -10.46 24.92 -24.45
C SER A 165 -11.09 25.19 -23.09
N ALA A 166 -10.43 24.83 -21.98
CA ALA A 166 -10.91 25.09 -20.63
C ALA A 166 -11.00 26.60 -20.36
N GLU A 167 -9.92 27.33 -20.66
CA GLU A 167 -9.85 28.79 -20.51
C GLU A 167 -10.89 29.50 -21.38
N GLY A 168 -11.02 29.09 -22.65
CA GLY A 168 -12.01 29.63 -23.58
C GLY A 168 -13.43 29.42 -23.10
N SER A 169 -13.76 28.26 -22.58
CA SER A 169 -15.08 27.95 -22.00
C SER A 169 -15.38 28.82 -20.77
N TYR A 170 -14.38 28.99 -19.91
CA TYR A 170 -14.48 29.86 -18.74
C TYR A 170 -14.73 31.33 -19.16
N LEU A 171 -13.90 31.88 -20.05
CA LEU A 171 -14.00 33.24 -20.53
C LEU A 171 -15.35 33.49 -21.19
N ASN A 172 -15.84 32.58 -22.03
CA ASN A 172 -17.16 32.67 -22.65
C ASN A 172 -18.28 32.72 -21.59
N SER A 173 -18.20 31.90 -20.55
CA SER A 173 -19.19 31.89 -19.47
C SER A 173 -19.17 33.21 -18.67
N VAL A 174 -17.97 33.75 -18.41
CA VAL A 174 -17.80 35.06 -17.73
C VAL A 174 -18.35 36.20 -18.59
N GLN A 175 -18.05 36.20 -19.89
CA GLN A 175 -18.55 37.20 -20.81
C GLN A 175 -20.08 37.19 -20.91
N THR A 176 -20.67 35.98 -21.08
CA THR A 176 -22.14 35.82 -21.13
C THR A 176 -22.79 36.32 -19.84
N ASN A 177 -22.17 36.04 -18.68
CA ASN A 177 -22.68 36.57 -17.41
C ASN A 177 -22.57 38.11 -17.35
N GLN A 178 -21.52 38.69 -17.89
CA GLN A 178 -21.35 40.14 -17.93
C GLN A 178 -22.39 40.84 -18.81
N GLU A 179 -22.71 40.21 -19.96
CA GLU A 179 -23.79 40.66 -20.82
C GLU A 179 -25.14 40.62 -20.09
N LYS A 180 -25.44 39.51 -19.39
CA LYS A 180 -26.66 39.41 -18.58
C LYS A 180 -26.76 40.43 -17.44
N LEU A 181 -25.66 40.78 -16.82
CA LEU A 181 -25.60 41.84 -15.79
C LEU A 181 -25.82 43.23 -16.41
N GLY A 182 -25.31 43.45 -17.63
CA GLY A 182 -25.58 44.64 -18.42
C GLY A 182 -27.07 44.77 -18.74
N ASP A 183 -27.67 43.74 -19.35
CA ASP A 183 -29.11 43.68 -19.67
C ASP A 183 -29.97 43.94 -18.42
N LEU A 184 -29.61 43.35 -17.28
CA LEU A 184 -30.30 43.52 -16.00
C LEU A 184 -30.28 44.97 -15.51
N SER A 185 -29.10 45.59 -15.60
CA SER A 185 -28.90 47.00 -15.20
C SER A 185 -29.71 47.94 -16.09
N GLU A 186 -29.65 47.76 -17.41
CA GLU A 186 -30.37 48.55 -18.39
C GLU A 186 -31.90 48.41 -18.21
N ALA A 187 -32.42 47.19 -18.15
CA ALA A 187 -33.83 46.91 -17.93
C ALA A 187 -34.33 47.48 -16.59
N SER A 188 -33.49 47.47 -15.54
CA SER A 188 -33.84 48.03 -14.24
C SER A 188 -33.95 49.54 -14.29
N THR A 189 -33.01 50.25 -14.97
CA THR A 189 -33.01 51.69 -15.16
C THR A 189 -34.21 52.14 -16.00
N ASN A 190 -34.49 51.43 -17.10
CA ASN A 190 -35.61 51.74 -17.98
C ASN A 190 -36.95 51.54 -17.26
N LEU A 191 -37.08 50.53 -16.39
CA LEU A 191 -38.27 50.34 -15.56
C LEU A 191 -38.52 51.50 -14.59
N GLU A 192 -37.46 52.03 -13.96
CA GLU A 192 -37.58 53.17 -13.05
C GLU A 192 -38.06 54.43 -13.79
N ILE A 193 -37.52 54.69 -14.99
CA ILE A 193 -37.95 55.78 -15.86
C ILE A 193 -39.41 55.61 -16.27
N LEU A 194 -39.79 54.41 -16.73
CA LEU A 194 -41.17 54.13 -17.15
C LEU A 194 -42.17 54.22 -15.99
N ASP A 195 -41.82 53.73 -14.79
CA ASP A 195 -42.67 53.89 -13.61
C ASP A 195 -42.93 55.35 -13.28
N GLN A 196 -41.93 56.23 -13.42
CA GLN A 196 -42.09 57.66 -13.23
C GLN A 196 -42.97 58.27 -14.33
N GLN A 197 -42.72 57.95 -15.62
CA GLN A 197 -43.52 58.44 -16.74
C GLN A 197 -44.99 58.01 -16.62
N ILE A 198 -45.25 56.79 -16.23
CA ILE A 198 -46.63 56.30 -15.98
C ILE A 198 -47.29 57.10 -14.87
N ALA A 199 -46.58 57.32 -13.73
CA ALA A 199 -47.13 58.04 -12.61
C ALA A 199 -47.46 59.54 -12.98
N ASP A 200 -46.55 60.16 -13.72
CA ASP A 200 -46.75 61.54 -14.17
C ASP A 200 -47.92 61.68 -15.17
N THR A 201 -48.00 60.72 -16.11
CA THR A 201 -49.08 60.63 -17.09
C THR A 201 -50.46 60.35 -16.42
N GLU A 202 -50.51 59.43 -15.47
CA GLU A 202 -51.73 59.14 -14.68
C GLU A 202 -52.16 60.36 -13.86
N ALA A 203 -51.21 61.09 -13.27
CA ALA A 203 -51.53 62.33 -12.55
C ALA A 203 -52.07 63.46 -13.48
N TYR A 204 -51.49 63.55 -14.70
CA TYR A 204 -51.97 64.49 -15.71
C TYR A 204 -53.38 64.13 -16.21
N ILE A 205 -53.64 62.88 -16.54
CA ILE A 205 -54.96 62.36 -16.90
C ILE A 205 -56.01 62.72 -15.85
N LYS A 206 -55.72 62.42 -14.57
CA LYS A 206 -56.58 62.76 -13.45
C LYS A 206 -56.89 64.25 -13.34
N ASN A 207 -55.89 65.08 -13.61
CA ASN A 207 -56.11 66.57 -13.63
C ASN A 207 -57.01 67.01 -14.75
N LEU A 208 -56.85 66.45 -15.99
CA LEU A 208 -57.73 66.70 -17.13
C LEU A 208 -59.16 66.24 -16.84
N GLU A 209 -59.38 65.10 -16.32
CA GLU A 209 -60.69 64.54 -15.92
C GLU A 209 -61.36 65.49 -14.90
N ALA A 210 -60.61 65.97 -13.90
CA ALA A 210 -61.11 66.87 -12.91
C ALA A 210 -61.51 68.26 -13.54
N LYS A 211 -60.70 68.77 -14.49
CA LYS A 211 -61.03 70.02 -15.25
C LYS A 211 -62.27 69.85 -16.07
N ILE A 212 -62.40 68.70 -16.82
CA ILE A 212 -63.58 68.42 -17.62
C ILE A 212 -64.83 68.33 -16.72
N SER A 213 -64.73 67.52 -15.63
CA SER A 213 -65.83 67.33 -14.69
C SER A 213 -66.26 68.66 -14.08
N LYS A 214 -65.31 69.50 -13.64
CA LYS A 214 -65.61 70.86 -13.10
C LYS A 214 -66.29 71.74 -14.12
N LYS A 215 -65.77 71.84 -15.36
CA LYS A 215 -66.36 72.68 -16.39
C LYS A 215 -67.79 72.27 -16.76
N LYS A 216 -68.02 70.92 -16.85
CA LYS A 216 -69.37 70.35 -17.06
C LYS A 216 -70.33 70.73 -15.91
N SER A 217 -69.84 70.61 -14.63
CA SER A 217 -70.62 70.96 -13.46
C SER A 217 -70.93 72.44 -13.42
N ASP A 218 -69.94 73.32 -13.77
CA ASP A 218 -70.12 74.76 -13.82
C ASP A 218 -71.17 75.19 -14.85
N LEU A 219 -71.12 74.60 -16.07
CA LEU A 219 -72.11 74.84 -17.13
C LEU A 219 -73.50 74.34 -16.74
N ALA A 220 -73.58 73.18 -16.08
CA ALA A 220 -74.86 72.64 -15.60
C ALA A 220 -75.44 73.49 -14.48
N HIS A 221 -74.63 74.03 -13.58
CA HIS A 221 -75.04 74.96 -12.53
C HIS A 221 -75.55 76.27 -13.11
N GLU A 222 -74.80 76.83 -14.05
CA GLU A 222 -75.22 78.06 -14.78
C GLU A 222 -76.56 77.82 -15.50
N GLY A 223 -76.72 76.74 -16.19
CA GLY A 223 -77.97 76.33 -16.84
C GLY A 223 -79.16 76.26 -15.87
N ALA A 224 -78.92 75.68 -14.69
CA ALA A 224 -79.95 75.59 -13.65
C ALA A 224 -80.36 76.99 -13.11
N LEU A 225 -79.38 77.86 -12.91
CA LEU A 225 -79.69 79.20 -12.49
C LEU A 225 -80.47 80.00 -13.55
N LEU A 226 -80.11 79.86 -14.83
CA LEU A 226 -80.82 80.47 -15.94
C LEU A 226 -82.27 79.95 -16.06
N GLN A 227 -82.48 78.65 -15.83
CA GLN A 227 -83.82 78.04 -15.82
C GLN A 227 -84.66 78.58 -14.63
N ILE A 228 -84.08 78.73 -13.45
CA ILE A 228 -84.78 79.30 -12.30
C ILE A 228 -85.20 80.77 -12.64
N SER A 229 -84.27 81.55 -13.17
CA SER A 229 -84.56 82.92 -13.56
C SER A 229 -85.66 83.00 -14.66
N LEU A 230 -85.69 82.05 -15.57
CA LEU A 230 -86.75 81.96 -16.61
C LEU A 230 -88.12 81.68 -16.01
N ILE A 231 -88.18 80.83 -14.93
CA ILE A 231 -89.44 80.58 -14.22
C ILE A 231 -89.96 81.84 -13.54
N ASP A 232 -89.13 82.66 -12.98
CA ASP A 232 -89.55 83.93 -12.36
C ASP A 232 -90.24 84.90 -13.33
N TRP A 233 -89.98 84.79 -14.66
CA TRP A 233 -90.55 85.57 -15.72
C TRP A 233 -91.61 84.85 -16.59
N GLN A 234 -92.02 83.65 -16.25
CA GLN A 234 -92.90 82.78 -17.04
C GLN A 234 -94.25 83.43 -17.28
N ASP A 235 -94.75 84.34 -16.41
CA ASP A 235 -96.02 85.02 -16.52
C ASP A 235 -95.96 86.19 -17.49
N GLN A 236 -94.76 86.58 -18.00
CA GLN A 236 -94.53 87.68 -18.97
C GLN A 236 -93.74 87.18 -20.21
N PRO A 237 -94.32 86.25 -21.03
CA PRO A 237 -93.56 85.57 -22.08
C PRO A 237 -93.13 86.49 -23.24
N ASP A 238 -93.77 87.62 -23.41
CA ASP A 238 -93.47 88.59 -24.47
C ASP A 238 -92.48 89.68 -24.02
N SER A 239 -92.00 89.62 -22.75
CA SER A 239 -91.00 90.60 -22.26
C SER A 239 -89.63 90.31 -22.87
N ASP A 240 -88.88 91.41 -23.07
CA ASP A 240 -87.51 91.31 -23.60
C ASP A 240 -86.62 90.46 -22.64
N GLU A 241 -86.88 90.56 -21.33
CA GLU A 241 -86.18 89.81 -20.27
C GLU A 241 -86.42 88.32 -20.41
N TYR A 242 -87.67 87.85 -20.57
CA TYR A 242 -88.02 86.45 -20.78
C TYR A 242 -87.37 85.86 -22.05
N GLN A 243 -87.45 86.68 -23.16
CA GLN A 243 -86.88 86.25 -24.46
C GLN A 243 -85.36 86.20 -24.41
N ASN A 244 -84.68 87.08 -23.71
CA ASN A 244 -83.22 87.08 -23.50
C ASN A 244 -82.79 85.87 -22.65
N LEU A 245 -83.50 85.60 -21.52
CA LEU A 245 -83.25 84.39 -20.68
C LEU A 245 -83.45 83.10 -21.48
N GLN A 246 -84.49 83.03 -22.32
CA GLN A 246 -84.73 81.85 -23.20
C GLN A 246 -83.57 81.66 -24.17
N LYS A 247 -83.01 82.73 -24.77
CA LYS A 247 -81.80 82.63 -25.62
C LYS A 247 -80.59 82.21 -24.84
N LEU A 248 -80.39 82.72 -23.61
CA LEU A 248 -79.26 82.29 -22.75
C LEU A 248 -79.38 80.84 -22.33
N VAL A 249 -80.56 80.30 -22.02
CA VAL A 249 -80.77 78.88 -21.73
C VAL A 249 -80.43 78.02 -22.97
N GLN A 250 -80.87 78.49 -24.18
CA GLN A 250 -80.52 77.78 -25.40
C GLN A 250 -79.01 77.75 -25.66
N LEU A 251 -78.35 78.88 -25.45
CA LEU A 251 -76.89 78.97 -25.59
C LEU A 251 -76.16 78.10 -24.58
N ASN A 252 -76.61 78.16 -23.30
CA ASN A 252 -76.01 77.32 -22.29
C ASN A 252 -76.20 75.82 -22.59
N ASN A 253 -77.40 75.38 -23.06
CA ASN A 253 -77.64 74.05 -23.51
C ASN A 253 -76.74 73.65 -24.69
N TYR A 254 -76.52 74.54 -25.65
CA TYR A 254 -75.57 74.36 -26.74
C TYR A 254 -74.13 74.21 -26.23
N GLU A 255 -73.71 75.12 -25.32
CA GLU A 255 -72.38 75.03 -24.67
C GLU A 255 -72.18 73.76 -23.84
N GLN A 256 -73.19 73.31 -23.10
CA GLN A 256 -73.11 72.00 -22.39
C GLN A 256 -72.79 70.86 -23.31
N GLN A 257 -73.27 70.87 -24.57
CA GLN A 257 -73.08 69.76 -25.55
C GLN A 257 -71.86 69.97 -26.46
N ASN A 258 -71.47 71.24 -26.72
CA ASN A 258 -70.53 71.58 -27.79
C ASN A 258 -69.36 72.46 -27.30
N ASN A 259 -69.10 72.54 -26.01
CA ASN A 259 -68.05 73.41 -25.49
C ASN A 259 -66.66 72.99 -26.02
N GLU A 260 -66.02 73.93 -26.77
CA GLU A 260 -64.73 73.69 -27.42
C GLU A 260 -63.62 73.33 -26.41
N GLN A 261 -63.65 73.92 -25.24
CA GLN A 261 -62.65 73.69 -24.19
C GLN A 261 -62.76 72.24 -23.66
N ILE A 262 -64.01 71.75 -23.46
CA ILE A 262 -64.23 70.40 -23.04
C ILE A 262 -63.77 69.40 -24.12
N ARG A 263 -64.07 69.70 -25.39
CA ARG A 263 -63.60 68.82 -26.50
C ARG A 263 -62.08 68.82 -26.57
N SER A 264 -61.44 69.98 -26.54
CA SER A 264 -59.97 70.04 -26.54
C SER A 264 -59.36 69.22 -25.40
N TRP A 265 -59.92 69.31 -24.18
CA TRP A 265 -59.45 68.51 -23.06
C TRP A 265 -59.78 67.01 -23.23
N GLN A 266 -60.82 66.64 -23.90
CA GLN A 266 -61.19 65.24 -24.21
C GLN A 266 -60.23 64.67 -25.26
N ASP A 267 -59.92 65.38 -26.31
CA ASP A 267 -58.93 65.02 -27.33
C ASP A 267 -57.54 64.87 -26.70
N GLU A 268 -57.16 65.77 -25.82
CA GLU A 268 -55.93 65.67 -25.07
C GLU A 268 -55.94 64.49 -24.14
N LEU A 269 -57.02 64.16 -23.45
CA LEU A 269 -57.22 63.00 -22.61
C LEU A 269 -57.03 61.66 -23.37
N GLU A 270 -57.53 61.59 -24.60
CA GLU A 270 -57.37 60.42 -25.48
C GLU A 270 -55.93 60.24 -25.81
N VAL A 271 -55.16 61.26 -26.21
CA VAL A 271 -53.74 61.21 -26.51
C VAL A 271 -52.92 60.69 -25.29
N TYR A 272 -53.24 61.21 -24.09
CA TYR A 272 -52.52 60.80 -22.89
C TYR A 272 -52.89 59.37 -22.42
N ASN A 273 -54.14 58.94 -22.68
CA ASN A 273 -54.52 57.54 -22.42
C ASN A 273 -53.81 56.55 -23.37
N ASP A 274 -53.67 56.94 -24.65
CA ASP A 274 -52.90 56.15 -25.62
C ASP A 274 -51.41 56.07 -25.18
N MET A 275 -50.82 57.20 -24.82
CA MET A 275 -49.45 57.30 -24.29
C MET A 275 -49.29 56.46 -23.03
N LEU A 276 -50.25 56.50 -22.12
CA LEU A 276 -50.24 55.65 -20.90
C LEU A 276 -50.26 54.15 -21.22
N SER A 277 -51.04 53.77 -22.22
CA SER A 277 -51.14 52.37 -22.70
C SER A 277 -49.80 51.91 -23.27
N GLU A 278 -49.14 52.73 -24.08
CA GLU A 278 -47.83 52.45 -24.67
C GLU A 278 -46.75 52.33 -23.56
N TYR A 279 -46.71 53.23 -22.59
CA TYR A 279 -45.78 53.11 -21.48
C TYR A 279 -46.00 51.84 -20.65
N LYS A 280 -47.22 51.38 -20.44
CA LYS A 280 -47.54 50.16 -19.72
C LYS A 280 -47.12 48.92 -20.52
N GLU A 281 -47.19 48.95 -21.81
CA GLU A 281 -46.71 47.87 -22.69
C GLU A 281 -45.19 47.76 -22.61
N TYR A 282 -44.44 48.86 -22.79
CA TYR A 282 -42.99 48.90 -22.64
C TYR A 282 -42.54 48.46 -21.25
N ARG A 283 -43.27 48.87 -20.22
CA ARG A 283 -43.00 48.43 -18.85
C ARG A 283 -43.10 46.91 -18.70
N SER A 284 -44.09 46.30 -19.35
CA SER A 284 -44.30 44.84 -19.35
C SER A 284 -43.14 44.13 -20.07
N GLU A 285 -42.68 44.67 -21.19
CA GLU A 285 -41.55 44.17 -21.94
C GLU A 285 -40.25 44.26 -21.12
N MET A 286 -39.96 45.39 -20.51
CA MET A 286 -38.77 45.58 -19.66
C MET A 286 -38.78 44.67 -18.43
N LYS A 287 -39.95 44.37 -17.84
CA LYS A 287 -40.09 43.38 -16.78
C LYS A 287 -39.74 41.97 -17.25
N SER A 288 -40.16 41.61 -18.45
CA SER A 288 -39.83 40.32 -19.06
C SER A 288 -38.31 40.20 -19.29
N GLN A 289 -37.71 41.25 -19.87
CA GLN A 289 -36.26 41.31 -20.10
C GLN A 289 -35.47 41.21 -18.78
N LYS A 290 -35.87 41.99 -17.77
CA LYS A 290 -35.28 41.93 -16.44
C LYS A 290 -35.33 40.51 -15.84
N SER A 291 -36.50 39.87 -15.88
CA SER A 291 -36.69 38.50 -15.36
C SER A 291 -35.82 37.48 -16.09
N SER A 292 -35.71 37.63 -17.42
CA SER A 292 -34.87 36.77 -18.27
C SER A 292 -33.39 36.94 -17.95
N ALA A 293 -32.92 38.18 -17.77
CA ALA A 293 -31.55 38.49 -17.39
C ALA A 293 -31.23 37.99 -15.96
N GLU A 294 -32.16 38.16 -15.03
CA GLU A 294 -32.03 37.64 -13.66
C GLU A 294 -31.93 36.13 -13.59
N ALA A 295 -32.75 35.42 -14.38
CA ALA A 295 -32.70 33.96 -14.47
C ALA A 295 -31.42 33.44 -15.15
N GLY A 296 -30.85 34.22 -16.06
CA GLY A 296 -29.66 33.84 -16.83
C GLY A 296 -28.33 34.26 -16.20
N LYS A 297 -28.31 35.13 -15.19
CA LYS A 297 -27.06 35.51 -14.50
C LYS A 297 -26.54 34.41 -13.59
N LEU A 298 -25.22 34.28 -13.50
CA LEU A 298 -24.59 33.38 -12.53
C LEU A 298 -24.86 33.88 -11.11
N THR A 299 -25.23 32.94 -10.23
CA THR A 299 -25.25 33.18 -8.78
C THR A 299 -23.82 33.26 -8.25
N GLY A 300 -23.61 33.80 -7.04
CA GLY A 300 -22.30 33.83 -6.40
C GLY A 300 -21.66 32.43 -6.32
N GLY A 301 -22.44 31.43 -5.87
CA GLY A 301 -21.97 30.05 -5.81
C GLY A 301 -21.65 29.44 -7.17
N ALA A 302 -22.49 29.69 -8.20
CA ALA A 302 -22.21 29.21 -9.55
C ALA A 302 -20.96 29.86 -10.17
N LYS A 303 -20.66 31.10 -9.80
CA LYS A 303 -19.42 31.79 -10.21
C LYS A 303 -18.20 31.18 -9.54
N GLU A 304 -18.26 30.92 -8.23
CA GLU A 304 -17.18 30.24 -7.48
C GLU A 304 -16.95 28.81 -7.99
N GLU A 305 -18.01 28.06 -8.30
CA GLU A 305 -17.93 26.72 -8.89
C GLU A 305 -17.28 26.76 -10.28
N LEU A 306 -17.68 27.69 -11.14
CA LEU A 306 -17.10 27.88 -12.47
C LEU A 306 -15.60 28.22 -12.40
N GLU A 307 -15.21 29.09 -11.46
CA GLU A 307 -13.82 29.48 -11.23
C GLU A 307 -13.00 28.31 -10.69
N ALA A 308 -13.54 27.54 -9.74
CA ALA A 308 -12.90 26.34 -9.18
C ALA A 308 -12.75 25.24 -10.23
N ASP A 309 -13.78 24.99 -11.04
CA ASP A 309 -13.75 24.00 -12.14
C ASP A 309 -12.68 24.36 -13.19
N ASN A 310 -12.64 25.64 -13.61
CA ASN A 310 -11.60 26.10 -14.52
C ASN A 310 -10.21 25.94 -13.92
N LYS A 311 -10.02 26.33 -12.66
CA LYS A 311 -8.74 26.20 -11.97
C LYS A 311 -8.31 24.74 -11.87
N THR A 312 -9.22 23.84 -11.50
CA THR A 312 -8.91 22.40 -11.42
C THR A 312 -8.48 21.86 -12.78
N LYS A 313 -9.25 22.16 -13.85
CA LYS A 313 -8.93 21.71 -15.21
C LYS A 313 -7.59 22.25 -15.71
N THR A 314 -7.26 23.50 -15.42
CA THR A 314 -5.98 24.09 -15.83
C THR A 314 -4.82 23.49 -15.04
N MET A 315 -4.97 23.25 -13.72
CA MET A 315 -3.97 22.56 -12.89
C MET A 315 -3.70 21.13 -13.37
N ASP A 316 -4.75 20.35 -13.65
CA ASP A 316 -4.59 18.96 -14.15
C ASP A 316 -3.82 18.93 -15.49
N VAL A 317 -4.04 19.95 -16.33
CA VAL A 317 -3.32 20.06 -17.61
C VAL A 317 -1.91 20.56 -17.40
N ASP A 318 -1.67 21.52 -16.52
CA ASP A 318 -0.33 22.02 -16.19
C ASP A 318 0.55 20.91 -15.61
N ASP A 319 0.02 20.11 -14.66
CA ASP A 319 0.70 18.92 -14.13
C ASP A 319 1.02 17.90 -15.25
N SER A 320 0.09 17.73 -16.20
CA SER A 320 0.32 16.86 -17.35
C SER A 320 1.42 17.39 -18.26
N LEU A 321 1.48 18.70 -18.51
CA LEU A 321 2.53 19.33 -19.31
C LEU A 321 3.89 19.23 -18.62
N GLU A 322 3.96 19.45 -17.29
CA GLU A 322 5.19 19.29 -16.51
C GLU A 322 5.74 17.85 -16.61
N ASN A 323 4.87 16.84 -16.46
CA ASN A 323 5.27 15.45 -16.62
C ASN A 323 5.73 15.13 -18.06
N LEU A 324 5.08 15.71 -19.08
CA LEU A 324 5.48 15.55 -20.48
C LEU A 324 6.81 16.24 -20.78
N ASP A 325 7.09 17.39 -20.16
CA ASP A 325 8.38 18.09 -20.26
C ASP A 325 9.50 17.28 -19.59
N ALA A 326 9.24 16.72 -18.40
CA ALA A 326 10.18 15.84 -17.73
C ALA A 326 10.48 14.58 -18.56
N ALA A 327 9.46 14.03 -19.23
CA ALA A 327 9.58 12.85 -20.08
C ALA A 327 10.48 13.05 -21.32
N GLU A 328 10.75 14.30 -21.74
CA GLU A 328 11.71 14.57 -22.84
C GLU A 328 13.12 14.05 -22.54
N ASN A 329 13.52 14.06 -21.28
CA ASN A 329 14.80 13.53 -20.85
C ASN A 329 14.84 12.00 -20.77
N GLY A 330 13.70 11.34 -20.93
CA GLY A 330 13.56 9.90 -20.71
C GLY A 330 13.63 9.52 -19.23
N ILE A 331 13.76 8.23 -18.95
CA ILE A 331 14.01 7.70 -17.62
C ILE A 331 15.52 7.58 -17.40
N VAL A 332 16.00 8.23 -16.36
CA VAL A 332 17.44 8.33 -16.04
C VAL A 332 17.71 7.58 -14.73
N ALA A 333 18.83 6.86 -14.65
CA ALA A 333 19.27 6.19 -13.44
C ALA A 333 19.64 7.23 -12.36
N GLU A 334 19.09 7.07 -11.16
CA GLU A 334 19.37 7.99 -10.04
C GLU A 334 20.65 7.63 -9.27
N PHE A 335 21.06 6.37 -9.31
CA PHE A 335 22.26 5.84 -8.66
C PHE A 335 22.92 4.75 -9.50
N ASP A 336 24.16 4.41 -9.20
CA ASP A 336 24.90 3.32 -9.81
C ASP A 336 24.29 1.97 -9.42
N GLY A 337 23.95 1.12 -10.41
CA GLY A 337 23.25 -0.12 -10.11
C GLY A 337 23.10 -1.05 -11.31
N VAL A 338 22.28 -2.07 -11.13
CA VAL A 338 21.89 -3.04 -12.16
C VAL A 338 20.39 -2.95 -12.39
N VAL A 339 19.99 -2.93 -13.65
CA VAL A 339 18.58 -3.08 -14.05
C VAL A 339 18.16 -4.53 -13.82
N THR A 340 17.32 -4.79 -12.83
CA THR A 340 16.90 -6.15 -12.49
C THR A 340 15.61 -6.57 -13.20
N GLU A 341 14.77 -5.61 -13.55
CA GLU A 341 13.54 -5.85 -14.31
C GLU A 341 13.42 -4.80 -15.41
N MET A 342 13.04 -5.20 -16.62
CA MET A 342 12.71 -4.32 -17.75
C MET A 342 11.38 -4.78 -18.34
N ASN A 343 10.34 -3.99 -18.10
CA ASN A 343 8.98 -4.26 -18.58
C ASN A 343 8.63 -3.37 -19.80
N ALA A 344 9.39 -2.29 -19.99
CA ALA A 344 9.22 -1.42 -21.14
C ALA A 344 9.63 -2.13 -22.43
N VAL A 345 8.82 -1.98 -23.47
CA VAL A 345 9.07 -2.53 -24.81
C VAL A 345 9.13 -1.37 -25.79
N GLU A 346 10.17 -1.33 -26.61
CA GLU A 346 10.36 -0.33 -27.65
C GLU A 346 9.14 -0.27 -28.61
N GLY A 347 8.61 0.93 -28.85
CA GLY A 347 7.38 1.16 -29.59
C GLY A 347 6.09 0.78 -28.85
N GLY A 348 6.19 0.21 -27.67
CA GLY A 348 5.03 -0.16 -26.83
C GLY A 348 4.36 1.06 -26.22
N ALA A 349 3.02 1.06 -26.16
CA ALA A 349 2.27 2.10 -25.45
C ALA A 349 2.40 1.91 -23.92
N THR A 350 2.61 3.01 -23.21
CA THR A 350 2.56 3.02 -21.74
C THR A 350 1.39 3.88 -21.26
N ALA A 351 0.97 3.66 -20.02
CA ALA A 351 0.03 4.49 -19.33
C ALA A 351 0.66 5.02 -18.03
N LYS A 352 0.25 6.18 -17.58
CA LYS A 352 0.68 6.75 -16.30
C LYS A 352 0.50 5.72 -15.17
N GLY A 353 1.55 5.48 -14.37
CA GLY A 353 1.56 4.48 -13.31
C GLY A 353 1.96 3.07 -13.76
N THR A 354 2.25 2.83 -15.04
CA THR A 354 2.79 1.55 -15.51
C THR A 354 4.25 1.40 -15.09
N GLN A 355 4.58 0.28 -14.44
CA GLN A 355 5.97 -0.04 -14.10
C GLN A 355 6.78 -0.30 -15.37
N LEU A 356 7.84 0.47 -15.55
CA LEU A 356 8.73 0.38 -16.70
C LEU A 356 9.94 -0.50 -16.42
N LEU A 357 10.63 -0.26 -15.32
CA LEU A 357 11.83 -0.99 -14.96
C LEU A 357 12.08 -0.93 -13.44
N LYS A 358 13.03 -1.75 -12.98
CA LYS A 358 13.53 -1.74 -11.61
C LYS A 358 15.05 -1.65 -11.63
N LEU A 359 15.60 -0.68 -10.90
CA LEU A 359 17.03 -0.49 -10.69
C LEU A 359 17.38 -0.86 -9.25
N GLU A 360 18.43 -1.66 -9.06
CA GLU A 360 18.96 -2.06 -7.75
C GLU A 360 20.42 -1.59 -7.62
N SER A 361 20.73 -0.93 -6.50
CA SER A 361 22.08 -0.42 -6.23
C SER A 361 23.10 -1.54 -6.07
N THR A 362 24.33 -1.32 -6.57
CA THR A 362 25.47 -2.19 -6.36
C THR A 362 26.46 -1.67 -5.31
N GLU A 363 26.25 -0.49 -4.77
CA GLU A 363 27.09 0.10 -3.73
C GLU A 363 26.64 -0.31 -2.33
N ASP A 364 25.34 -0.31 -2.07
CA ASP A 364 24.75 -0.68 -0.79
C ASP A 364 24.20 -2.11 -0.82
N VAL A 365 25.13 -3.07 -0.71
CA VAL A 365 24.82 -4.49 -0.83
C VAL A 365 24.84 -5.19 0.53
N VAL A 366 23.85 -6.00 0.77
CA VAL A 366 23.71 -6.83 1.98
C VAL A 366 23.53 -8.30 1.62
N VAL A 367 23.97 -9.17 2.51
CA VAL A 367 23.60 -10.59 2.45
C VAL A 367 22.47 -10.83 3.44
N ARG A 368 21.32 -11.22 2.95
CA ARG A 368 20.17 -11.59 3.78
C ARG A 368 20.32 -13.06 4.17
N ILE A 369 20.52 -13.31 5.45
CA ILE A 369 20.65 -14.64 6.05
C ILE A 369 19.44 -14.97 6.90
N THR A 370 19.31 -16.25 7.27
CA THR A 370 18.36 -16.70 8.27
C THR A 370 19.09 -17.30 9.47
N VAL A 371 18.70 -16.87 10.66
CA VAL A 371 19.30 -17.30 11.94
C VAL A 371 18.32 -18.17 12.69
N THR A 372 18.80 -19.31 13.21
CA THR A 372 17.98 -20.22 14.00
C THR A 372 17.72 -19.68 15.41
N LYS A 373 16.69 -20.18 16.10
CA LYS A 373 16.40 -19.80 17.48
C LYS A 373 17.56 -20.08 18.45
N TYR A 374 18.45 -21.03 18.11
CA TYR A 374 19.60 -21.40 18.95
C TYR A 374 20.77 -20.43 18.81
N ASP A 375 20.89 -19.77 17.65
CA ASP A 375 21.96 -18.83 17.37
C ASP A 375 21.54 -17.38 17.58
N LEU A 376 20.23 -17.13 17.72
CA LEU A 376 19.67 -15.77 17.88
C LEU A 376 20.21 -15.04 19.12
N SER A 377 20.54 -15.78 20.20
CA SER A 377 21.15 -15.18 21.40
C SER A 377 22.61 -14.77 21.21
N LYS A 378 23.31 -15.34 20.23
CA LYS A 378 24.72 -15.14 19.95
C LYS A 378 24.98 -14.02 18.94
N ILE A 379 24.00 -13.73 18.05
CA ILE A 379 24.13 -12.69 17.03
C ILE A 379 23.72 -11.33 17.58
N LYS A 380 24.52 -10.30 17.25
CA LYS A 380 24.30 -8.90 17.64
C LYS A 380 24.69 -8.00 16.47
N GLU A 381 23.99 -6.88 16.35
CA GLU A 381 24.34 -5.81 15.40
C GLU A 381 25.75 -5.30 15.67
N GLY A 382 26.51 -4.98 14.62
CA GLY A 382 27.90 -4.55 14.69
C GLY A 382 28.95 -5.68 14.74
N GLN A 383 28.54 -6.96 14.79
CA GLN A 383 29.49 -8.06 14.73
C GLN A 383 30.11 -8.18 13.34
N LYS A 384 31.39 -8.49 13.28
CA LYS A 384 32.13 -8.67 12.03
C LYS A 384 31.82 -10.03 11.42
N ALA A 385 31.73 -10.06 10.10
CA ALA A 385 31.50 -11.28 9.33
C ALA A 385 32.49 -11.39 8.18
N ILE A 386 32.74 -12.63 7.74
CA ILE A 386 33.41 -12.94 6.49
C ILE A 386 32.35 -13.50 5.55
N ILE A 387 32.24 -12.90 4.37
CA ILE A 387 31.25 -13.26 3.34
C ILE A 387 32.00 -13.84 2.15
N THR A 388 31.68 -15.04 1.76
CA THR A 388 32.26 -15.70 0.58
C THR A 388 31.23 -15.79 -0.53
N ILE A 389 31.53 -15.13 -1.65
CA ILE A 389 30.71 -15.16 -2.88
C ILE A 389 31.55 -15.83 -3.97
N GLY A 390 31.14 -17.02 -4.42
CA GLY A 390 31.94 -17.82 -5.34
C GLY A 390 33.30 -18.18 -4.72
N SER A 391 34.40 -17.59 -5.22
CA SER A 391 35.76 -17.80 -4.72
C SER A 391 36.36 -16.59 -4.01
N ARG A 392 35.62 -15.51 -3.83
CA ARG A 392 36.10 -14.27 -3.21
C ARG A 392 35.53 -14.09 -1.81
N GLU A 393 36.36 -13.50 -0.96
CA GLU A 393 36.00 -13.16 0.41
C GLU A 393 35.87 -11.66 0.58
N TYR A 394 34.76 -11.24 1.19
CA TYR A 394 34.47 -9.86 1.55
C TYR A 394 34.33 -9.75 3.06
N LYS A 395 34.72 -8.61 3.59
CA LYS A 395 34.44 -8.26 4.98
C LYS A 395 33.03 -7.76 5.08
N GLY A 396 32.32 -8.18 6.10
CA GLY A 396 30.97 -7.73 6.40
C GLY A 396 30.77 -7.39 7.86
N GLU A 397 29.65 -6.77 8.12
CA GLU A 397 29.19 -6.42 9.47
C GLU A 397 27.69 -6.68 9.57
N VAL A 398 27.23 -7.24 10.70
CA VAL A 398 25.80 -7.43 10.98
C VAL A 398 25.14 -6.06 11.08
N LEU A 399 24.37 -5.71 10.05
CA LEU A 399 23.69 -4.42 9.96
C LEU A 399 22.42 -4.40 10.81
N ARG A 400 21.62 -5.45 10.68
CA ARG A 400 20.29 -5.51 11.27
C ARG A 400 19.83 -6.94 11.52
N ILE A 401 19.07 -7.13 12.61
CA ILE A 401 18.39 -8.38 12.94
C ILE A 401 16.88 -8.09 12.97
N ASN A 402 16.11 -8.83 12.18
CA ASN A 402 14.66 -8.64 12.13
C ASN A 402 14.04 -9.03 13.48
N ARG A 403 13.06 -8.26 13.92
CA ARG A 403 12.35 -8.53 15.18
C ARG A 403 11.12 -9.44 14.99
N MET A 404 10.96 -9.99 13.79
CA MET A 404 9.85 -10.87 13.44
C MET A 404 10.42 -12.19 12.93
N ALA A 405 9.92 -13.30 13.47
CA ALA A 405 10.28 -14.63 12.99
C ALA A 405 9.42 -15.01 11.78
N GLU A 406 10.03 -15.67 10.83
CA GLU A 406 9.41 -16.23 9.63
C GLU A 406 9.56 -17.76 9.65
N GLN A 407 8.71 -18.46 8.91
CA GLN A 407 8.89 -19.90 8.73
C GLN A 407 9.74 -20.16 7.48
N ASN A 408 10.79 -20.96 7.63
CA ASN A 408 11.55 -21.42 6.47
C ASN A 408 10.80 -22.53 5.71
N ASN A 409 11.35 -22.98 4.59
CA ASN A 409 10.74 -24.01 3.74
C ASN A 409 10.48 -25.35 4.45
N SER A 410 11.12 -25.61 5.58
CA SER A 410 10.89 -26.79 6.42
C SER A 410 9.91 -26.54 7.58
N GLY A 411 9.32 -25.34 7.68
CA GLY A 411 8.36 -24.97 8.71
C GLY A 411 9.00 -24.56 10.04
N ALA A 412 10.32 -24.47 10.14
CA ALA A 412 11.01 -24.02 11.34
C ALA A 412 10.97 -22.49 11.44
N ALA A 413 10.77 -21.98 12.66
CA ALA A 413 10.85 -20.55 12.91
C ALA A 413 12.31 -20.08 12.85
N VAL A 414 12.58 -19.09 12.00
CA VAL A 414 13.88 -18.45 11.79
C VAL A 414 13.72 -16.93 11.82
N VAL A 415 14.79 -16.24 12.12
CA VAL A 415 14.83 -14.77 12.12
C VAL A 415 15.75 -14.31 11.00
N GLY A 416 15.29 -13.39 10.16
CA GLY A 416 16.10 -12.78 9.12
C GLY A 416 17.13 -11.83 9.74
N ALA A 417 18.36 -11.83 9.21
CA ALA A 417 19.35 -10.82 9.51
C ALA A 417 20.05 -10.34 8.23
N GLU A 418 20.55 -9.14 8.23
CA GLU A 418 21.21 -8.53 7.09
C GLU A 418 22.65 -8.19 7.46
N ILE A 419 23.56 -8.66 6.61
CA ILE A 419 25.00 -8.49 6.78
C ILE A 419 25.47 -7.55 5.66
N LYS A 420 25.89 -6.34 6.00
CA LYS A 420 26.43 -5.38 5.03
C LYS A 420 27.77 -5.85 4.50
N ILE A 421 27.96 -5.81 3.19
CA ILE A 421 29.24 -6.04 2.54
C ILE A 421 30.05 -4.73 2.62
N LEU A 422 31.22 -4.79 3.21
CA LEU A 422 32.10 -3.63 3.28
C LEU A 422 32.97 -3.58 2.01
N ASN A 423 32.89 -2.49 1.27
CA ASN A 423 33.60 -2.28 0.00
C ASN A 423 33.27 -3.36 -1.06
N PRO A 424 31.99 -3.46 -1.51
CA PRO A 424 31.63 -4.31 -2.62
C PRO A 424 32.34 -3.86 -3.90
N ASP A 425 32.63 -4.79 -4.79
CA ASP A 425 33.21 -4.53 -6.11
C ASP A 425 32.25 -5.02 -7.21
N SER A 426 32.66 -4.85 -8.48
CA SER A 426 31.85 -5.24 -9.64
C SER A 426 31.59 -6.75 -9.77
N ASP A 427 32.27 -7.58 -8.96
CA ASP A 427 32.08 -9.03 -8.99
C ASP A 427 30.99 -9.51 -8.02
N VAL A 428 30.43 -8.57 -7.23
CA VAL A 428 29.28 -8.85 -6.36
C VAL A 428 28.02 -8.87 -7.23
N ILE A 429 27.47 -10.05 -7.43
CA ILE A 429 26.26 -10.26 -8.25
C ILE A 429 25.05 -10.37 -7.31
N LEU A 430 24.03 -9.54 -7.55
CA LEU A 430 22.77 -9.60 -6.82
C LEU A 430 22.03 -10.91 -7.08
N GLY A 431 21.37 -11.44 -6.06
CA GLY A 431 20.59 -12.67 -6.15
C GLY A 431 21.37 -13.95 -5.99
N VAL A 432 22.71 -13.95 -6.00
CA VAL A 432 23.53 -15.14 -5.77
C VAL A 432 23.57 -15.53 -4.30
N GLU A 433 23.85 -16.81 -4.03
CA GLU A 433 24.06 -17.33 -2.68
C GLU A 433 25.47 -16.97 -2.20
N ALA A 434 25.57 -16.53 -0.95
CA ALA A 434 26.82 -16.24 -0.26
C ALA A 434 26.93 -17.04 1.03
N LYS A 435 28.12 -17.59 1.31
CA LYS A 435 28.43 -18.18 2.62
C LYS A 435 28.83 -17.04 3.55
N VAL A 436 28.33 -17.06 4.79
CA VAL A 436 28.59 -16.04 5.81
C VAL A 436 29.08 -16.70 7.09
N VAL A 437 30.22 -16.26 7.57
CA VAL A 437 30.80 -16.64 8.85
C VAL A 437 30.81 -15.42 9.77
N ILE A 438 29.95 -15.41 10.77
CA ILE A 438 29.79 -14.31 11.71
C ILE A 438 30.64 -14.60 12.95
N ASN A 439 31.53 -13.69 13.30
CA ASN A 439 32.31 -13.75 14.54
C ASN A 439 31.43 -13.27 15.69
N THR A 440 31.10 -14.17 16.62
CA THR A 440 30.20 -13.84 17.74
C THR A 440 30.98 -13.46 18.97
N GLU A 441 31.28 -14.41 19.84
CA GLU A 441 31.97 -14.16 21.11
C GLU A 441 33.43 -14.60 21.00
N LYS A 442 34.36 -13.83 21.59
CA LYS A 442 35.77 -14.13 21.64
C LYS A 442 36.23 -14.14 23.08
N VAL A 443 37.00 -15.13 23.45
CA VAL A 443 37.76 -15.15 24.72
C VAL A 443 39.24 -15.28 24.43
N GLU A 444 40.04 -14.56 25.20
CA GLU A 444 41.49 -14.58 25.08
C GLU A 444 42.12 -15.18 26.35
N ASN A 445 43.24 -15.90 26.19
CA ASN A 445 43.95 -16.54 27.30
C ASN A 445 43.07 -17.50 28.16
N ALA A 446 42.14 -18.21 27.51
CA ALA A 446 41.24 -19.17 28.17
C ALA A 446 41.82 -20.59 28.21
N VAL A 447 41.43 -21.35 29.22
CA VAL A 447 41.74 -22.79 29.26
C VAL A 447 40.83 -23.49 28.25
N LEU A 448 41.40 -24.14 27.25
CA LEU A 448 40.72 -24.80 26.13
C LEU A 448 40.96 -26.28 26.18
N VAL A 449 39.88 -27.02 25.95
CA VAL A 449 39.95 -28.48 25.82
C VAL A 449 39.15 -28.92 24.57
N PRO A 450 39.47 -30.05 23.93
CA PRO A 450 38.62 -30.63 22.89
C PRO A 450 37.23 -30.89 23.44
N ILE A 451 36.20 -30.55 22.64
CA ILE A 451 34.78 -30.74 23.06
C ILE A 451 34.48 -32.17 23.44
N THR A 452 35.20 -33.15 22.85
CA THR A 452 35.09 -34.56 23.14
C THR A 452 35.61 -34.96 24.53
N ALA A 453 36.33 -34.11 25.22
CA ALA A 453 36.83 -34.35 26.57
C ALA A 453 35.80 -34.02 27.67
N VAL A 454 34.80 -33.20 27.37
CA VAL A 454 33.76 -32.84 28.33
C VAL A 454 32.65 -33.85 28.32
N ASN A 455 32.30 -34.35 29.49
CA ASN A 455 31.23 -35.29 29.74
C ASN A 455 30.13 -34.65 30.58
N VAL A 456 28.92 -35.18 30.50
CA VAL A 456 27.76 -34.68 31.25
C VAL A 456 27.08 -35.83 31.96
N ASP A 457 26.79 -35.71 33.25
CA ASP A 457 25.99 -36.63 34.03
C ASP A 457 24.94 -35.91 34.87
N MET A 458 24.36 -36.59 35.88
CA MET A 458 23.31 -36.00 36.72
C MET A 458 23.82 -34.85 37.61
N ASP A 459 25.14 -34.83 37.90
CA ASP A 459 25.77 -33.84 38.79
C ASP A 459 26.28 -32.61 37.99
N GLY A 460 26.29 -32.71 36.65
CA GLY A 460 26.72 -31.60 35.78
C GLY A 460 27.80 -32.00 34.77
N GLU A 461 28.54 -31.00 34.30
CA GLU A 461 29.63 -31.17 33.35
C GLU A 461 30.92 -31.52 34.06
N PHE A 462 31.72 -32.45 33.52
CA PHE A 462 32.97 -32.88 34.09
C PHE A 462 33.97 -33.35 33.02
N VAL A 463 35.25 -33.35 33.38
CA VAL A 463 36.32 -33.96 32.59
C VAL A 463 37.02 -35.06 33.40
N TYR A 464 37.57 -36.09 32.72
CA TYR A 464 38.49 -37.01 33.35
C TYR A 464 39.93 -36.53 33.19
N VAL A 465 40.59 -36.32 34.31
CA VAL A 465 42.03 -35.97 34.38
C VAL A 465 42.83 -37.23 34.76
N VAL A 466 43.97 -37.42 34.17
CA VAL A 466 44.89 -38.53 34.52
C VAL A 466 45.93 -38.03 35.51
N GLU A 467 45.80 -38.45 36.78
CA GLU A 467 46.75 -38.15 37.83
C GLU A 467 47.41 -39.46 38.32
N ASN A 468 48.75 -39.59 38.17
CA ASN A 468 49.49 -40.79 38.57
C ASN A 468 48.92 -42.12 37.98
N ASN A 469 48.52 -42.10 36.71
CA ASN A 469 47.86 -43.19 36.00
C ASN A 469 46.48 -43.61 36.55
N ILE A 470 45.81 -42.73 37.31
CA ILE A 470 44.48 -42.94 37.85
C ILE A 470 43.56 -41.86 37.28
N LEU A 471 42.36 -42.25 36.89
CA LEU A 471 41.32 -41.31 36.46
C LEU A 471 40.72 -40.58 37.67
N VAL A 472 40.76 -39.26 37.61
CA VAL A 472 40.08 -38.36 38.55
C VAL A 472 38.97 -37.62 37.82
N LYS A 473 37.74 -37.70 38.31
CA LYS A 473 36.60 -36.93 37.79
C LYS A 473 36.66 -35.53 38.37
N LYS A 474 36.86 -34.54 37.52
CA LYS A 474 36.85 -33.11 37.92
C LYS A 474 35.62 -32.44 37.38
N PRO A 475 34.71 -31.95 38.26
CA PRO A 475 33.61 -31.07 37.84
C PRO A 475 34.18 -29.80 37.19
N VAL A 476 33.57 -29.40 36.06
CA VAL A 476 34.01 -28.20 35.34
C VAL A 476 32.81 -27.34 35.00
N THR A 477 33.07 -26.05 34.82
CA THR A 477 32.11 -25.13 34.22
C THR A 477 32.62 -24.74 32.84
N THR A 478 31.79 -24.94 31.83
CA THR A 478 32.17 -24.61 30.47
C THR A 478 31.75 -23.17 30.09
N GLY A 479 32.42 -22.63 29.10
CA GLY A 479 32.11 -21.33 28.49
C GLY A 479 31.72 -21.45 27.02
N ILE A 480 32.28 -20.57 26.18
CA ILE A 480 32.04 -20.63 24.73
C ILE A 480 32.67 -21.89 24.12
N SER A 481 32.06 -22.35 23.05
CA SER A 481 32.54 -23.53 22.31
C SER A 481 32.54 -23.29 20.81
N THR A 482 33.41 -23.99 20.12
CA THR A 482 33.43 -24.19 18.68
C THR A 482 33.15 -25.64 18.37
N ASP A 483 33.18 -26.04 17.11
CA ASP A 483 33.00 -27.45 16.71
C ASP A 483 34.07 -28.41 17.24
N THR A 484 35.24 -27.89 17.64
CA THR A 484 36.40 -28.69 18.05
C THR A 484 36.83 -28.45 19.49
N MET A 485 36.73 -27.22 19.97
CA MET A 485 37.25 -26.80 21.27
C MET A 485 36.17 -26.15 22.13
N ILE A 486 36.31 -26.29 23.44
CA ILE A 486 35.43 -25.64 24.43
C ILE A 486 36.26 -24.98 25.52
N GLN A 487 35.83 -23.80 25.92
CA GLN A 487 36.42 -23.09 27.05
C GLN A 487 36.01 -23.76 28.36
N ILE A 488 36.95 -23.93 29.29
CA ILE A 488 36.68 -24.21 30.68
C ILE A 488 36.88 -22.94 31.50
N THR A 489 35.84 -22.50 32.18
CA THR A 489 35.87 -21.27 33.00
C THR A 489 36.23 -21.54 34.43
N ASP A 490 35.97 -22.75 34.93
CA ASP A 490 36.33 -23.18 36.30
C ASP A 490 36.50 -24.71 36.36
N GLY A 491 37.28 -25.20 37.32
CA GLY A 491 37.45 -26.61 37.62
C GLY A 491 38.65 -27.30 36.96
N LEU A 492 39.36 -26.66 36.01
CA LEU A 492 40.54 -27.23 35.33
C LEU A 492 41.65 -26.21 35.18
N ASN A 493 42.91 -26.66 35.42
CA ASN A 493 44.07 -25.79 35.16
C ASN A 493 44.70 -26.11 33.80
N ALA A 494 45.46 -25.18 33.28
CA ALA A 494 46.29 -25.43 32.12
C ALA A 494 47.31 -26.53 32.40
N ASP A 495 47.74 -27.24 31.35
CA ASP A 495 48.71 -28.32 31.36
C ASP A 495 48.20 -29.64 32.05
N GLU A 496 46.98 -29.66 32.61
CA GLU A 496 46.40 -30.89 33.13
C GLU A 496 46.10 -31.89 31.98
N GLN A 497 46.41 -33.15 32.19
CA GLN A 497 46.24 -34.21 31.19
C GLN A 497 44.84 -34.76 31.25
N ILE A 498 44.04 -34.47 30.21
CA ILE A 498 42.62 -34.81 30.10
C ILE A 498 42.39 -35.95 29.11
N VAL A 499 41.37 -36.76 29.33
CA VAL A 499 40.98 -37.84 28.45
C VAL A 499 40.08 -37.31 27.32
N THR A 500 40.46 -37.57 26.07
CA THR A 500 39.72 -37.09 24.88
C THR A 500 38.86 -38.17 24.21
N SER A 501 39.07 -39.47 24.51
CA SER A 501 38.27 -40.54 23.95
C SER A 501 37.73 -41.46 25.04
N VAL A 502 36.40 -41.60 25.06
CA VAL A 502 35.72 -42.58 25.95
C VAL A 502 35.56 -43.87 25.19
N THR A 503 36.47 -44.83 25.40
CA THR A 503 36.44 -46.12 24.71
C THR A 503 35.79 -47.25 25.53
N ALA A 504 35.42 -47.01 26.78
CA ALA A 504 34.78 -48.01 27.66
C ALA A 504 34.15 -47.28 28.87
N ASP A 505 33.49 -48.03 29.73
CA ASP A 505 32.88 -47.56 30.98
C ASP A 505 33.99 -47.02 31.93
N LEU A 506 34.42 -45.80 31.69
CA LEU A 506 35.40 -45.10 32.55
C LEU A 506 34.71 -44.67 33.84
N TYR A 507 35.38 -44.91 34.96
CA TYR A 507 34.91 -44.50 36.27
C TYR A 507 36.06 -43.90 37.10
N GLU A 508 35.73 -43.08 38.03
CA GLU A 508 36.68 -42.44 38.95
C GLU A 508 37.49 -43.49 39.73
N GLY A 509 38.82 -43.30 39.83
CA GLY A 509 39.72 -44.25 40.49
C GLY A 509 40.23 -45.41 39.59
N MET A 510 39.79 -45.50 38.33
CA MET A 510 40.26 -46.50 37.38
C MET A 510 41.72 -46.28 37.00
N THR A 511 42.54 -47.35 37.01
CA THR A 511 43.93 -47.31 36.52
C THR A 511 43.94 -47.33 34.99
N VAL A 512 44.60 -46.36 34.39
CA VAL A 512 44.68 -46.20 32.93
C VAL A 512 46.14 -46.04 32.47
N ALA A 513 46.36 -46.40 31.21
CA ALA A 513 47.58 -46.11 30.48
C ALA A 513 47.28 -44.93 29.53
N ALA A 514 47.81 -43.75 29.84
CA ALA A 514 47.63 -42.57 29.02
C ALA A 514 48.47 -42.68 27.74
N MET A 515 47.83 -42.50 26.58
CA MET A 515 48.52 -42.28 25.31
C MET A 515 48.29 -40.81 24.88
N PRO A 516 49.31 -39.99 24.81
CA PRO A 516 49.16 -38.64 24.27
C PRO A 516 48.77 -38.70 22.80
N GLN A 517 47.83 -37.83 22.40
CA GLN A 517 47.34 -37.68 21.02
C GLN A 517 48.39 -36.98 20.18
#